data_0032736abeb48f18f35d352a9e2f63cd
#
_entry.id   0032736abeb48f18f35d352a9e2f63cd
#
_cell.length_a   1.000
_cell.length_b   1.000
_cell.length_c   1.000
_cell.angle_alpha   90.00
_cell.angle_beta   90.00
_cell.angle_gamma   90.00
#
_symmetry.space_group_name_H-M   'P 1'
#
loop_
_entity.id
_entity.type
_entity.pdbx_description
1 polymer ?
#
loop_
_entity_poly.entity_id
_entity_poly.type
_entity_poly.pdbx_seq_one_letter_code
_entity_poly.pdbx_strand_id
1 'polypeptide(L)'
;MLLAFDTCLDKTYAGLADKDKILDTVIVENEGNTYHSAFLISCIRDLLKKNNLTPKDITTLVTDVGPGSFTGIRACMTVAKVMAQQLNLKTIGISSLEIISNVTKTKKEPLVLLDARKNKAYAWEKEILGALPIESLKEKVMTGNYSLITDDSMYALFCSLSDDIVSYTRLEHDFAKIMIEISRQKETDNWQNLKPLYIQPPPVFGR
;
A
#
# COMPACT_ATOMS: atom_id res chain seq x y z
N MET A 1 -16.85 1.82 13.23
CA MET A 1 -15.46 2.32 13.12
C MET A 1 -14.76 1.62 11.94
N LEU A 2 -13.87 2.34 11.27
CA LEU A 2 -13.00 1.81 10.21
C LEU A 2 -11.57 1.65 10.76
N LEU A 3 -10.95 0.50 10.47
CA LEU A 3 -9.55 0.23 10.74
C LEU A 3 -8.83 0.02 9.39
N ALA A 4 -7.83 0.86 9.10
CA ALA A 4 -6.94 0.72 7.95
C ALA A 4 -5.57 0.22 8.41
N PHE A 5 -4.91 -0.64 7.63
CA PHE A 5 -3.54 -1.04 7.88
C PHE A 5 -2.81 -1.53 6.63
N ASP A 6 -1.51 -1.28 6.62
CA ASP A 6 -0.55 -1.74 5.62
C ASP A 6 0.74 -2.23 6.26
N THR A 7 1.37 -3.21 5.62
CA THR A 7 2.72 -3.69 5.89
C THR A 7 3.35 -4.30 4.62
N CYS A 8 2.85 -3.88 3.44
CA CYS A 8 3.32 -4.36 2.13
C CYS A 8 4.53 -3.57 1.63
N LEU A 9 4.65 -2.32 2.08
CA LEU A 9 5.67 -1.37 1.64
C LEU A 9 6.86 -1.29 2.62
N ASP A 10 7.27 -0.09 2.99
CA ASP A 10 8.50 0.17 3.75
C ASP A 10 8.34 0.09 5.27
N LYS A 11 7.13 0.33 5.78
CA LYS A 11 6.81 0.38 7.21
C LYS A 11 5.50 -0.33 7.48
N THR A 12 5.13 -0.46 8.76
CA THR A 12 3.77 -0.82 9.15
C THR A 12 2.98 0.44 9.49
N TYR A 13 1.85 0.59 8.87
CA TYR A 13 0.91 1.68 9.05
C TYR A 13 -0.41 1.13 9.61
N ALA A 14 -0.99 1.80 10.60
CA ALA A 14 -2.36 1.51 11.01
C ALA A 14 -3.10 2.81 11.36
N GLY A 15 -4.39 2.87 11.11
CA GLY A 15 -5.20 4.04 11.35
C GLY A 15 -6.65 3.70 11.65
N LEU A 16 -7.27 4.55 12.45
CA LEU A 16 -8.67 4.47 12.84
C LEU A 16 -9.43 5.68 12.33
N ALA A 17 -10.64 5.46 11.83
CA ALA A 17 -11.56 6.51 11.46
C ALA A 17 -12.99 6.22 11.91
N ASP A 18 -13.72 7.27 12.23
CA ASP A 18 -15.16 7.24 12.42
C ASP A 18 -15.81 8.15 11.39
N LYS A 19 -16.62 7.55 10.50
CA LYS A 19 -17.20 8.24 9.35
C LYS A 19 -16.13 9.03 8.57
N ASP A 20 -16.23 10.36 8.58
CA ASP A 20 -15.33 11.23 7.83
C ASP A 20 -14.10 11.70 8.62
N LYS A 21 -14.02 11.36 9.91
CA LYS A 21 -12.95 11.82 10.79
C LYS A 21 -11.92 10.72 11.03
N ILE A 22 -10.66 11.01 10.70
CA ILE A 22 -9.52 10.19 11.14
C ILE A 22 -9.32 10.46 12.63
N LEU A 23 -9.32 9.42 13.46
CA LEU A 23 -9.18 9.52 14.90
C LEU A 23 -7.73 9.47 15.33
N ASP A 24 -7.00 8.49 14.83
CA ASP A 24 -5.60 8.24 15.20
C ASP A 24 -4.90 7.41 14.14
N THR A 25 -3.59 7.59 14.04
CA THR A 25 -2.74 6.76 13.18
C THR A 25 -1.43 6.43 13.88
N VAL A 26 -0.80 5.34 13.47
CA VAL A 26 0.50 4.91 13.96
C VAL A 26 1.34 4.38 12.81
N ILE A 27 2.62 4.71 12.84
CA ILE A 27 3.64 4.25 11.90
C ILE A 27 4.70 3.53 12.70
N VAL A 28 5.04 2.30 12.30
CA VAL A 28 6.09 1.49 12.91
C VAL A 28 7.18 1.23 11.88
N GLU A 29 8.38 1.67 12.17
CA GLU A 29 9.56 1.44 11.34
C GLU A 29 10.22 0.10 11.67
N ASN A 30 11.12 -0.35 10.81
CA ASN A 30 11.96 -1.51 11.11
C ASN A 30 12.94 -1.18 12.24
N GLU A 31 12.98 -2.02 13.26
CA GLU A 31 13.96 -1.95 14.32
C GLU A 31 14.92 -3.15 14.23
N GLY A 32 16.16 -2.88 13.87
CA GLY A 32 17.21 -3.90 13.75
C GLY A 32 16.88 -4.97 12.68
N ASN A 33 16.94 -6.25 13.08
CA ASN A 33 16.68 -7.40 12.20
C ASN A 33 15.21 -7.86 12.18
N THR A 34 14.31 -7.15 12.85
CA THR A 34 12.89 -7.56 12.93
C THR A 34 12.11 -6.87 11.82
N TYR A 35 11.48 -7.67 10.97
CA TYR A 35 10.62 -7.13 9.91
C TYR A 35 9.41 -6.42 10.52
N HIS A 36 9.11 -5.20 10.05
CA HIS A 36 7.98 -4.39 10.53
C HIS A 36 6.63 -5.14 10.49
N SER A 37 6.44 -6.05 9.55
CA SER A 37 5.22 -6.87 9.45
C SER A 37 4.96 -7.76 10.68
N ALA A 38 5.98 -8.06 11.50
CA ALA A 38 5.81 -8.79 12.75
C ALA A 38 5.07 -7.95 13.81
N PHE A 39 5.08 -6.64 13.69
CA PHE A 39 4.44 -5.72 14.62
C PHE A 39 2.97 -5.41 14.30
N LEU A 40 2.44 -5.88 13.16
CA LEU A 40 1.09 -5.50 12.71
C LEU A 40 0.01 -5.74 13.76
N ILE A 41 -0.03 -6.93 14.36
CA ILE A 41 -1.06 -7.28 15.36
C ILE A 41 -0.91 -6.45 16.64
N SER A 42 0.32 -6.27 17.14
CA SER A 42 0.57 -5.45 18.32
C SER A 42 0.25 -3.98 18.05
N CYS A 43 0.59 -3.47 16.87
CA CYS A 43 0.27 -2.13 16.42
C CYS A 43 -1.25 -1.89 16.43
N ILE A 44 -2.04 -2.79 15.82
CA ILE A 44 -3.51 -2.71 15.83
C ILE A 44 -4.06 -2.76 17.25
N ARG A 45 -3.60 -3.70 18.07
CA ARG A 45 -4.03 -3.83 19.47
C ARG A 45 -3.79 -2.56 20.27
N ASP A 46 -2.59 -1.99 20.16
CA ASP A 46 -2.17 -0.84 20.95
C ASP A 46 -2.89 0.44 20.47
N LEU A 47 -3.12 0.56 19.15
CA LEU A 47 -3.91 1.64 18.56
C LEU A 47 -5.37 1.60 19.07
N LEU A 48 -6.00 0.43 19.07
CA LEU A 48 -7.36 0.25 19.61
C LEU A 48 -7.42 0.60 21.10
N LYS A 49 -6.48 0.06 21.90
CA LYS A 49 -6.41 0.32 23.34
C LYS A 49 -6.22 1.80 23.66
N LYS A 50 -5.33 2.49 22.94
CA LYS A 50 -5.10 3.94 23.11
C LYS A 50 -6.38 4.76 22.90
N ASN A 51 -7.24 4.31 21.99
CA ASN A 51 -8.51 4.98 21.67
C ASN A 51 -9.72 4.44 22.45
N ASN A 52 -9.50 3.62 23.49
CA ASN A 52 -10.56 2.98 24.30
C ASN A 52 -11.53 2.14 23.44
N LEU A 53 -11.03 1.50 22.38
CA LEU A 53 -11.78 0.66 21.45
C LEU A 53 -11.37 -0.80 21.60
N THR A 54 -12.26 -1.68 21.19
CA THR A 54 -12.06 -3.11 21.06
C THR A 54 -12.22 -3.55 19.60
N PRO A 55 -11.77 -4.74 19.19
CA PRO A 55 -12.02 -5.24 17.84
C PRO A 55 -13.52 -5.31 17.45
N LYS A 56 -14.42 -5.40 18.43
CA LYS A 56 -15.89 -5.42 18.21
C LYS A 56 -16.46 -4.07 17.76
N ASP A 57 -15.75 -2.99 17.98
CA ASP A 57 -16.17 -1.64 17.59
C ASP A 57 -15.87 -1.36 16.11
N ILE A 58 -15.06 -2.24 15.48
CA ILE A 58 -14.74 -2.14 14.06
C ILE A 58 -15.89 -2.70 13.22
N THR A 59 -16.22 -2.04 12.13
CA THR A 59 -17.24 -2.46 11.16
C THR A 59 -16.66 -2.68 9.77
N THR A 60 -15.56 -2.01 9.46
CA THR A 60 -14.92 -2.07 8.15
C THR A 60 -13.39 -2.15 8.30
N LEU A 61 -12.78 -3.05 7.53
CA LEU A 61 -11.33 -3.15 7.39
C LEU A 61 -10.90 -2.64 6.02
N VAL A 62 -9.87 -1.81 6.01
CA VAL A 62 -9.15 -1.37 4.80
C VAL A 62 -7.74 -1.90 4.87
N THR A 63 -7.29 -2.58 3.82
CA THR A 63 -5.93 -3.15 3.81
C THR A 63 -5.28 -3.03 2.45
N ASP A 64 -3.96 -2.85 2.45
CA ASP A 64 -3.15 -2.98 1.25
C ASP A 64 -3.14 -4.45 0.79
N VAL A 65 -3.35 -4.65 -0.52
CA VAL A 65 -3.36 -5.97 -1.17
C VAL A 65 -2.08 -6.24 -1.99
N GLY A 66 -1.16 -5.30 -2.03
CA GLY A 66 0.05 -5.33 -2.86
C GLY A 66 -0.09 -4.50 -4.16
N PRO A 67 0.92 -4.52 -5.03
CA PRO A 67 2.15 -5.31 -4.95
C PRO A 67 3.16 -4.75 -3.93
N GLY A 68 4.03 -5.60 -3.39
CA GLY A 68 5.05 -5.21 -2.41
C GLY A 68 5.74 -6.41 -1.79
N SER A 69 6.17 -6.27 -0.54
CA SER A 69 6.76 -7.35 0.23
C SER A 69 5.82 -8.56 0.31
N PHE A 70 6.30 -9.71 -0.16
CA PHE A 70 5.52 -10.96 -0.11
C PHE A 70 5.10 -11.34 1.32
N THR A 71 5.98 -11.13 2.29
CA THR A 71 5.69 -11.35 3.72
C THR A 71 4.65 -10.35 4.21
N GLY A 72 4.78 -9.08 3.84
CA GLY A 72 3.85 -8.01 4.19
C GLY A 72 2.45 -8.25 3.64
N ILE A 73 2.33 -8.56 2.35
CA ILE A 73 1.05 -8.89 1.72
C ILE A 73 0.36 -10.04 2.45
N ARG A 74 1.09 -11.10 2.78
CA ARG A 74 0.53 -12.25 3.52
C ARG A 74 0.08 -11.88 4.92
N ALA A 75 0.86 -11.05 5.64
CA ALA A 75 0.49 -10.57 6.96
C ALA A 75 -0.81 -9.75 6.90
N CYS A 76 -0.90 -8.77 5.99
CA CYS A 76 -2.12 -7.99 5.76
C CYS A 76 -3.33 -8.88 5.44
N MET A 77 -3.17 -9.80 4.48
CA MET A 77 -4.27 -10.69 4.08
C MET A 77 -4.72 -11.62 5.19
N THR A 78 -3.79 -12.19 5.95
CA THR A 78 -4.13 -13.09 7.06
C THR A 78 -4.88 -12.36 8.15
N VAL A 79 -4.36 -11.21 8.59
CA VAL A 79 -4.99 -10.41 9.66
C VAL A 79 -6.36 -9.91 9.21
N ALA A 80 -6.48 -9.34 8.00
CA ALA A 80 -7.74 -8.84 7.47
C ALA A 80 -8.80 -9.93 7.37
N LYS A 81 -8.46 -11.10 6.78
CA LYS A 81 -9.41 -12.19 6.60
C LYS A 81 -9.85 -12.81 7.92
N VAL A 82 -8.92 -13.06 8.85
CA VAL A 82 -9.26 -13.63 10.15
C VAL A 82 -10.15 -12.67 10.95
N MET A 83 -9.79 -11.39 11.03
CA MET A 83 -10.62 -10.39 11.73
C MET A 83 -12.00 -10.25 11.08
N ALA A 84 -12.06 -10.13 9.75
CA ALA A 84 -13.33 -9.95 9.05
C ALA A 84 -14.23 -11.18 9.17
N GLN A 85 -13.69 -12.39 9.13
CA GLN A 85 -14.43 -13.63 9.30
C GLN A 85 -14.98 -13.75 10.74
N GLN A 86 -14.14 -13.51 11.75
CA GLN A 86 -14.52 -13.69 13.16
C GLN A 86 -15.50 -12.63 13.66
N LEU A 87 -15.42 -11.42 13.13
CA LEU A 87 -16.21 -10.27 13.58
C LEU A 87 -17.28 -9.83 12.56
N ASN A 88 -17.42 -10.58 11.46
CA ASN A 88 -18.35 -10.30 10.35
C ASN A 88 -18.19 -8.87 9.79
N LEU A 89 -16.95 -8.45 9.52
CA LEU A 89 -16.64 -7.12 9.05
C LEU A 89 -16.70 -7.03 7.51
N LYS A 90 -17.00 -5.85 7.01
CA LYS A 90 -16.79 -5.50 5.60
C LYS A 90 -15.31 -5.23 5.33
N THR A 91 -14.87 -5.45 4.09
CA THR A 91 -13.47 -5.25 3.70
C THR A 91 -13.34 -4.38 2.46
N ILE A 92 -12.24 -3.62 2.39
CA ILE A 92 -11.80 -2.87 1.22
C ILE A 92 -10.33 -3.20 0.99
N GLY A 93 -9.99 -3.74 -0.18
CA GLY A 93 -8.61 -3.92 -0.62
C GLY A 93 -8.18 -2.76 -1.50
N ILE A 94 -7.01 -2.17 -1.21
CA ILE A 94 -6.43 -1.08 -2.01
C ILE A 94 -5.04 -1.53 -2.46
N SER A 95 -4.67 -1.28 -3.72
CA SER A 95 -3.33 -1.63 -4.17
C SER A 95 -2.29 -0.65 -3.67
N SER A 96 -1.09 -1.14 -3.37
CA SER A 96 0.06 -0.29 -2.99
C SER A 96 0.32 0.81 -4.03
N LEU A 97 0.15 0.51 -5.30
CA LEU A 97 0.35 1.47 -6.39
C LEU A 97 -0.67 2.62 -6.33
N GLU A 98 -1.93 2.32 -6.03
CA GLU A 98 -2.98 3.32 -5.84
C GLU A 98 -2.75 4.14 -4.56
N ILE A 99 -2.27 3.52 -3.48
CA ILE A 99 -1.89 4.23 -2.25
C ILE A 99 -0.77 5.25 -2.56
N ILE A 100 0.28 4.79 -3.23
CA ILE A 100 1.44 5.63 -3.59
C ILE A 100 1.06 6.75 -4.55
N SER A 101 0.12 6.53 -5.47
CA SER A 101 -0.32 7.59 -6.40
C SER A 101 -0.94 8.80 -5.69
N ASN A 102 -1.37 8.62 -4.44
CA ASN A 102 -1.97 9.66 -3.60
C ASN A 102 -1.00 10.26 -2.56
N VAL A 103 0.28 9.88 -2.56
CA VAL A 103 1.26 10.38 -1.57
C VAL A 103 1.59 11.87 -1.75
N THR A 104 1.43 12.38 -2.96
CA THR A 104 1.65 13.79 -3.28
C THR A 104 0.72 14.26 -4.39
N LYS A 105 0.46 15.56 -4.42
CA LYS A 105 -0.26 16.16 -5.54
C LYS A 105 0.66 16.30 -6.74
N THR A 106 0.20 15.84 -7.89
CA THR A 106 0.94 15.89 -9.15
C THR A 106 0.40 17.00 -10.07
N LYS A 107 1.27 17.54 -10.91
CA LYS A 107 0.88 18.55 -11.93
C LYS A 107 0.37 17.92 -13.21
N LYS A 108 0.89 16.72 -13.51
CA LYS A 108 0.52 15.91 -14.68
C LYS A 108 -0.13 14.61 -14.21
N GLU A 109 -0.50 13.74 -15.14
CA GLU A 109 -1.01 12.41 -14.83
C GLU A 109 0.04 11.62 -14.00
N PRO A 110 -0.32 11.09 -12.85
CA PRO A 110 0.63 10.31 -12.05
C PRO A 110 0.95 8.98 -12.72
N LEU A 111 2.23 8.68 -12.83
CA LEU A 111 2.74 7.36 -13.22
C LEU A 111 3.55 6.80 -12.04
N VAL A 112 3.01 5.77 -11.39
CA VAL A 112 3.70 5.10 -10.28
C VAL A 112 4.53 3.95 -10.81
N LEU A 113 5.81 3.91 -10.42
CA LEU A 113 6.75 2.85 -10.80
C LEU A 113 7.45 2.29 -9.56
N LEU A 114 7.25 1.00 -9.28
CA LEU A 114 7.93 0.28 -8.20
C LEU A 114 8.80 -0.85 -8.77
N ASP A 115 9.94 -1.11 -8.15
CA ASP A 115 10.84 -2.20 -8.55
C ASP A 115 10.13 -3.56 -8.50
N ALA A 116 9.96 -4.19 -9.65
CA ALA A 116 9.40 -5.53 -9.77
C ALA A 116 10.48 -6.62 -9.98
N ARG A 117 11.77 -6.25 -9.80
CA ARG A 117 12.93 -7.10 -10.06
C ARG A 117 13.06 -7.52 -11.54
N LYS A 118 14.17 -8.18 -11.89
CA LYS A 118 14.41 -8.75 -13.24
C LYS A 118 14.21 -7.72 -14.36
N ASN A 119 14.70 -6.50 -14.19
CA ASN A 119 14.60 -5.40 -15.17
C ASN A 119 13.16 -5.02 -15.54
N LYS A 120 12.25 -5.10 -14.57
CA LYS A 120 10.84 -4.71 -14.68
C LYS A 120 10.43 -3.78 -13.56
N ALA A 121 9.39 -2.97 -13.79
CA ALA A 121 8.71 -2.22 -12.74
C ALA A 121 7.21 -2.56 -12.74
N TYR A 122 6.62 -2.62 -11.56
CA TYR A 122 5.17 -2.52 -11.41
C TYR A 122 4.76 -1.10 -11.78
N ALA A 123 3.84 -0.98 -12.71
CA ALA A 123 3.40 0.32 -13.23
C ALA A 123 1.90 0.52 -13.02
N TRP A 124 1.53 1.77 -12.67
CA TRP A 124 0.16 2.20 -12.48
C TRP A 124 -0.04 3.59 -13.11
N GLU A 125 -1.16 3.72 -13.86
CA GLU A 125 -1.65 4.95 -14.46
C GLU A 125 -3.18 4.85 -14.49
N LYS A 126 -3.88 5.50 -13.53
CA LYS A 126 -5.32 5.31 -13.29
C LYS A 126 -5.72 3.87 -12.96
N GLU A 127 -5.05 2.91 -13.55
CA GLU A 127 -5.21 1.47 -13.32
C GLU A 127 -3.85 0.77 -13.32
N ILE A 128 -3.85 -0.51 -12.93
CA ILE A 128 -2.63 -1.31 -12.88
C ILE A 128 -2.28 -1.76 -14.29
N LEU A 129 -1.11 -1.32 -14.78
CA LEU A 129 -0.59 -1.71 -16.09
C LEU A 129 0.15 -3.06 -16.07
N GLY A 130 0.53 -3.54 -14.87
CA GLY A 130 1.26 -4.79 -14.71
C GLY A 130 2.74 -4.62 -14.35
N ALA A 131 3.54 -5.66 -14.62
CA ALA A 131 5.00 -5.64 -14.47
C ALA A 131 5.65 -5.46 -15.84
N LEU A 132 6.00 -4.24 -16.18
CA LEU A 132 6.49 -3.85 -17.51
C LEU A 132 8.02 -3.80 -17.55
N PRO A 133 8.64 -4.08 -18.71
CA PRO A 133 10.08 -3.88 -18.90
C PRO A 133 10.47 -2.42 -18.70
N ILE A 134 11.63 -2.16 -18.07
CA ILE A 134 12.12 -0.81 -17.81
C ILE A 134 12.30 -0.02 -19.13
N GLU A 135 12.76 -0.65 -20.20
CA GLU A 135 12.97 0.04 -21.49
C GLU A 135 11.67 0.59 -22.08
N SER A 136 10.57 -0.16 -22.04
CA SER A 136 9.27 0.34 -22.52
C SER A 136 8.72 1.49 -21.65
N LEU A 137 9.05 1.48 -20.35
CA LEU A 137 8.68 2.57 -19.44
C LEU A 137 9.52 3.83 -19.68
N LYS A 138 10.80 3.70 -20.05
CA LYS A 138 11.62 4.85 -20.45
C LYS A 138 11.03 5.58 -21.66
N GLU A 139 10.63 4.85 -22.69
CA GLU A 139 9.96 5.43 -23.87
C GLU A 139 8.69 6.19 -23.46
N LYS A 140 7.87 5.60 -22.58
CA LYS A 140 6.65 6.24 -22.05
C LYS A 140 6.97 7.52 -21.25
N VAL A 141 7.98 7.50 -20.38
CA VAL A 141 8.40 8.64 -19.57
C VAL A 141 8.94 9.78 -20.44
N MET A 142 9.70 9.47 -21.48
CA MET A 142 10.25 10.46 -22.41
C MET A 142 9.18 11.26 -23.19
N THR A 143 7.91 10.84 -23.19
CA THR A 143 6.81 11.66 -23.73
C THR A 143 6.58 12.94 -22.94
N GLY A 144 7.07 13.02 -21.70
CA GLY A 144 6.95 14.21 -20.83
C GLY A 144 5.55 14.47 -20.27
N ASN A 145 4.62 13.52 -20.42
CA ASN A 145 3.21 13.69 -20.03
C ASN A 145 2.91 13.31 -18.57
N TYR A 146 3.88 12.82 -17.83
CA TYR A 146 3.69 12.23 -16.50
C TYR A 146 4.44 12.95 -15.39
N SER A 147 3.84 12.94 -14.19
CA SER A 147 4.55 13.14 -12.93
C SER A 147 4.89 11.76 -12.36
N LEU A 148 6.16 11.46 -12.17
CA LEU A 148 6.62 10.15 -11.72
C LEU A 148 6.64 10.05 -10.20
N ILE A 149 6.06 8.99 -9.65
CA ILE A 149 6.15 8.64 -8.23
C ILE A 149 6.77 7.23 -8.16
N THR A 150 7.90 7.11 -7.49
CA THR A 150 8.73 5.90 -7.56
C THR A 150 9.20 5.46 -6.18
N ASP A 151 9.75 4.23 -6.09
CA ASP A 151 10.70 3.89 -5.03
C ASP A 151 12.11 4.41 -5.37
N ASP A 152 13.06 4.27 -4.45
CA ASP A 152 14.43 4.75 -4.67
C ASP A 152 15.15 4.04 -5.82
N SER A 153 14.86 2.75 -6.05
CA SER A 153 15.47 1.99 -7.15
C SER A 153 15.03 2.55 -8.51
N MET A 154 13.73 2.79 -8.67
CA MET A 154 13.19 3.38 -9.89
C MET A 154 13.54 4.86 -10.01
N TYR A 155 13.58 5.60 -8.90
CA TYR A 155 14.07 6.99 -8.91
C TYR A 155 15.48 7.08 -9.54
N ALA A 156 16.41 6.24 -9.10
CA ALA A 156 17.78 6.24 -9.62
C ALA A 156 17.86 5.94 -11.13
N LEU A 157 16.93 5.17 -11.67
CA LEU A 157 16.89 4.80 -13.10
C LEU A 157 16.22 5.86 -13.97
N PHE A 158 15.31 6.66 -13.43
CA PHE A 158 14.47 7.57 -14.22
C PHE A 158 14.72 9.05 -13.95
N CYS A 159 15.49 9.43 -12.92
CA CYS A 159 15.73 10.83 -12.55
C CYS A 159 16.46 11.66 -13.62
N SER A 160 17.22 11.02 -14.52
CA SER A 160 17.82 11.70 -15.66
C SER A 160 16.88 11.88 -16.87
N LEU A 161 15.72 11.23 -16.85
CA LEU A 161 14.75 11.24 -17.95
C LEU A 161 13.54 12.15 -17.71
N SER A 162 13.33 12.58 -16.47
CA SER A 162 12.22 13.44 -16.09
C SER A 162 12.59 14.36 -14.93
N ASP A 163 12.30 15.65 -15.07
CA ASP A 163 12.43 16.63 -13.98
C ASP A 163 11.22 16.58 -13.02
N ASP A 164 10.12 15.92 -13.40
CA ASP A 164 8.91 15.75 -12.59
C ASP A 164 8.85 14.34 -12.04
N ILE A 165 9.76 14.07 -11.10
CA ILE A 165 9.91 12.76 -10.45
C ILE A 165 10.19 12.92 -8.96
N VAL A 166 9.54 12.07 -8.15
CA VAL A 166 9.79 11.96 -6.72
C VAL A 166 9.91 10.50 -6.30
N SER A 167 10.77 10.22 -5.30
CA SER A 167 10.70 8.95 -4.58
C SER A 167 9.77 9.09 -3.39
N TYR A 168 8.73 8.25 -3.28
CA TYR A 168 7.79 8.31 -2.16
C TYR A 168 8.49 8.07 -0.82
N THR A 169 9.55 7.25 -0.79
CA THR A 169 10.31 6.93 0.42
C THR A 169 11.00 8.15 1.04
N ARG A 170 11.20 9.22 0.25
CA ARG A 170 11.82 10.48 0.68
C ARG A 170 10.79 11.55 1.07
N LEU A 171 9.51 11.25 0.94
CA LEU A 171 8.42 12.14 1.33
C LEU A 171 7.93 11.76 2.73
N GLU A 172 7.51 12.76 3.47
CA GLU A 172 6.76 12.52 4.70
C GLU A 172 5.34 12.10 4.33
N HIS A 173 4.94 10.87 4.69
CA HIS A 173 3.64 10.32 4.35
C HIS A 173 3.09 9.41 5.43
N ASP A 174 1.78 9.23 5.43
CA ASP A 174 1.05 8.32 6.30
C ASP A 174 0.06 7.50 5.45
N PHE A 175 0.46 6.31 5.09
CA PHE A 175 -0.36 5.45 4.24
C PHE A 175 -1.68 5.05 4.88
N ALA A 176 -1.77 4.99 6.21
CA ALA A 176 -3.05 4.73 6.86
C ALA A 176 -4.06 5.84 6.59
N LYS A 177 -3.64 7.11 6.64
CA LYS A 177 -4.50 8.25 6.27
C LYS A 177 -4.91 8.19 4.82
N ILE A 178 -3.97 7.98 3.92
CA ILE A 178 -4.23 7.87 2.48
C ILE A 178 -5.24 6.76 2.19
N MET A 179 -5.06 5.58 2.78
CA MET A 179 -5.97 4.44 2.62
C MET A 179 -7.37 4.75 3.13
N ILE A 180 -7.50 5.43 4.28
CA ILE A 180 -8.78 5.87 4.82
C ILE A 180 -9.48 6.83 3.83
N GLU A 181 -8.76 7.79 3.26
CA GLU A 181 -9.31 8.73 2.29
C GLU A 181 -9.75 8.05 0.99
N ILE A 182 -8.93 7.18 0.42
CA ILE A 182 -9.27 6.39 -0.77
C ILE A 182 -10.50 5.52 -0.50
N SER A 183 -10.59 4.91 0.68
CA SER A 183 -11.68 3.97 1.02
C SER A 183 -13.07 4.62 1.02
N ARG A 184 -13.17 5.95 1.21
CA ARG A 184 -14.44 6.70 1.17
C ARG A 184 -15.13 6.65 -0.20
N GLN A 185 -14.38 6.40 -1.26
CA GLN A 185 -14.87 6.33 -2.64
C GLN A 185 -15.02 4.89 -3.15
N LYS A 186 -14.74 3.90 -2.29
CA LYS A 186 -14.78 2.47 -2.66
C LYS A 186 -15.97 1.77 -2.01
N GLU A 187 -16.53 0.83 -2.74
CA GLU A 187 -17.53 -0.09 -2.20
C GLU A 187 -16.88 -1.12 -1.28
N THR A 188 -17.60 -1.46 -0.21
CA THR A 188 -17.19 -2.53 0.69
C THR A 188 -17.57 -3.89 0.14
N ASP A 189 -16.73 -4.89 0.40
CA ASP A 189 -16.97 -6.27 -0.03
C ASP A 189 -16.83 -7.26 1.13
N ASN A 190 -17.12 -8.52 0.87
CA ASN A 190 -16.92 -9.62 1.80
C ASN A 190 -15.45 -10.07 1.80
N TRP A 191 -14.97 -10.55 2.94
CA TRP A 191 -13.60 -11.02 3.10
C TRP A 191 -13.21 -12.17 2.14
N GLN A 192 -14.19 -12.98 1.65
CA GLN A 192 -13.96 -14.03 0.67
C GLN A 192 -13.42 -13.49 -0.66
N ASN A 193 -13.86 -12.28 -1.04
CA ASN A 193 -13.44 -11.62 -2.27
C ASN A 193 -12.13 -10.84 -2.11
N LEU A 194 -11.69 -10.57 -0.87
CA LEU A 194 -10.41 -9.94 -0.61
C LEU A 194 -9.27 -10.87 -1.05
N LYS A 195 -8.52 -10.49 -2.07
CA LYS A 195 -7.44 -11.29 -2.67
C LYS A 195 -6.13 -10.50 -2.70
N PRO A 196 -5.00 -11.17 -2.43
CA PRO A 196 -3.70 -10.54 -2.61
C PRO A 196 -3.45 -10.27 -4.10
N LEU A 197 -2.83 -9.15 -4.40
CA LEU A 197 -2.47 -8.75 -5.74
C LEU A 197 -1.05 -9.22 -6.07
N TYR A 198 -0.95 -10.42 -6.61
CA TYR A 198 0.30 -10.96 -7.14
C TYR A 198 0.41 -10.69 -8.64
N ILE A 199 0.99 -9.54 -9.02
CA ILE A 199 1.22 -9.18 -10.43
C ILE A 199 2.27 -10.11 -11.06
N GLN A 200 3.25 -10.58 -10.27
CA GLN A 200 4.20 -11.62 -10.66
C GLN A 200 4.07 -12.83 -9.73
N PRO A 201 4.30 -14.04 -10.24
CA PRO A 201 4.35 -15.22 -9.39
C PRO A 201 5.50 -15.08 -8.38
N PRO A 202 5.35 -15.64 -7.17
CA PRO A 202 6.42 -15.65 -6.18
C PRO A 202 7.68 -16.31 -6.76
N PRO A 203 8.88 -15.86 -6.33
CA PRO A 203 10.10 -16.49 -6.79
C PRO A 203 10.09 -17.97 -6.43
N VAL A 204 10.13 -18.82 -7.44
CA VAL A 204 10.34 -20.27 -7.25
C VAL A 204 11.83 -20.44 -7.02
N PHE A 205 12.23 -20.67 -5.78
CA PHE A 205 13.59 -21.13 -5.50
C PHE A 205 13.68 -22.55 -6.06
N GLY A 206 14.41 -22.69 -7.18
CA GLY A 206 14.71 -23.99 -7.75
C GLY A 206 15.38 -24.88 -6.68
N ARG A 207 14.95 -26.14 -6.64
CA ARG A 207 15.61 -27.19 -5.87
C ARG A 207 16.93 -27.55 -6.53
#